data_dda2303f5653b05cd04b7e4e6f29997c
#
_entry.id   dda2303f5653b05cd04b7e4e6f29997c
#
_cell.length_a   1.000
_cell.length_b   1.000
_cell.length_c   1.000
_cell.angle_alpha   90.00
_cell.angle_beta   90.00
_cell.angle_gamma   90.00
#
_symmetry.space_group_name_H-M   'P 1'
#
loop_
_entity.id
_entity.type
_entity.pdbx_description
1 polymer ?
#
loop_
_entity_poly.entity_id
_entity_poly.type
_entity_poly.pdbx_seq_one_letter_code
_entity_poly.pdbx_strand_id
1 'polypeptide(L)'
;MSAVPTVLRALYEGERAMERKLLETAARDAAEHEVHHVAIDLARWSHEHAERLARAAESYGLRLPAPSEGLPGPGERRERAARALDDARSGLDLLNDLRALHLAATGNSLDWEMLAQAAQAEKDTGLLDLATACHPQTLRQMRWTNTMIKTLSPQLLSRAGTGG
;
A
#
# COMPACT_ATOMS: atom_id res chain seq x y z
N MET A 1 -24.68 7.81 -17.50
CA MET A 1 -23.61 8.38 -16.66
C MET A 1 -22.68 7.27 -16.21
N SER A 2 -21.39 7.45 -16.40
CA SER A 2 -20.38 6.47 -15.97
C SER A 2 -20.13 6.58 -14.47
N ALA A 3 -19.95 5.44 -13.79
CA ALA A 3 -19.51 5.38 -12.38
C ALA A 3 -17.97 5.28 -12.26
N VAL A 4 -17.25 5.35 -13.36
CA VAL A 4 -15.78 5.29 -13.38
C VAL A 4 -15.16 6.35 -12.46
N PRO A 5 -15.61 7.62 -12.42
CA PRO A 5 -15.06 8.59 -11.48
C PRO A 5 -15.13 8.18 -10.03
N THR A 6 -16.19 7.47 -9.62
CA THR A 6 -16.34 6.97 -8.25
C THR A 6 -15.26 5.94 -7.92
N VAL A 7 -15.00 5.00 -8.84
CA VAL A 7 -13.96 3.97 -8.67
C VAL A 7 -12.57 4.60 -8.68
N LEU A 8 -12.32 5.55 -9.59
CA LEU A 8 -11.05 6.28 -9.65
C LEU A 8 -10.74 6.99 -8.34
N ARG A 9 -11.73 7.67 -7.77
CA ARG A 9 -11.58 8.35 -6.48
C ARG A 9 -11.29 7.35 -5.35
N ALA A 10 -12.08 6.28 -5.27
CA ALA A 10 -11.90 5.27 -4.24
C ALA A 10 -10.52 4.62 -4.32
N LEU A 11 -10.07 4.30 -5.53
CA LEU A 11 -8.77 3.68 -5.76
C LEU A 11 -7.62 4.65 -5.45
N TYR A 12 -7.75 5.92 -5.85
CA TYR A 12 -6.78 6.95 -5.49
C TYR A 12 -6.63 7.07 -3.97
N GLU A 13 -7.73 7.15 -3.25
CA GLU A 13 -7.74 7.23 -1.79
C GLU A 13 -7.14 5.97 -1.16
N GLY A 14 -7.46 4.80 -1.72
CA GLY A 14 -6.91 3.52 -1.28
C GLY A 14 -5.41 3.42 -1.48
N GLU A 15 -4.88 3.90 -2.60
CA GLU A 15 -3.44 3.91 -2.87
C GLU A 15 -2.71 4.92 -1.96
N ARG A 16 -3.31 6.08 -1.71
CA ARG A 16 -2.76 7.05 -0.75
C ARG A 16 -2.74 6.48 0.67
N ALA A 17 -3.79 5.79 1.06
CA ALA A 17 -3.85 5.13 2.36
C ALA A 17 -2.81 4.01 2.48
N MET A 18 -2.61 3.23 1.41
CA MET A 18 -1.61 2.17 1.37
C MET A 18 -0.19 2.73 1.51
N GLU A 19 0.10 3.81 0.81
CA GLU A 19 1.39 4.52 0.93
C GLU A 19 1.67 4.91 2.38
N ARG A 20 0.70 5.57 3.02
CA ARG A 20 0.85 5.99 4.42
C ARG A 20 1.06 4.82 5.37
N LYS A 21 0.26 3.76 5.23
CA LYS A 21 0.36 2.57 6.08
C LYS A 21 1.70 1.86 5.92
N LEU A 22 2.20 1.76 4.69
CA LEU A 22 3.51 1.16 4.42
C LEU A 22 4.64 1.97 5.07
N LEU A 23 4.60 3.29 4.94
CA LEU A 23 5.62 4.16 5.55
C LEU A 23 5.55 4.14 7.08
N GLU A 24 4.36 4.12 7.65
CA GLU A 24 4.18 3.99 9.10
C GLU A 24 4.70 2.65 9.61
N THR A 25 4.40 1.56 8.90
CA THR A 25 4.90 0.23 9.25
C THR A 25 6.42 0.17 9.17
N ALA A 26 7.00 0.72 8.09
CA ALA A 26 8.45 0.80 7.95
C ALA A 26 9.11 1.53 9.11
N ALA A 27 8.49 2.61 9.59
CA ALA A 27 9.00 3.40 10.71
C ALA A 27 8.84 2.66 12.04
N ARG A 28 7.65 2.09 12.31
CA ARG A 28 7.35 1.42 13.57
C ARG A 28 8.11 0.12 13.74
N ASP A 29 8.30 -0.63 12.68
CA ASP A 29 8.92 -1.95 12.69
C ASP A 29 10.34 -1.91 12.11
N ALA A 30 11.06 -0.82 12.33
CA ALA A 30 12.39 -0.57 11.77
C ALA A 30 13.45 -1.59 12.21
N ALA A 31 13.23 -2.29 13.32
CA ALA A 31 14.11 -3.36 13.78
C ALA A 31 14.05 -4.61 12.90
N GLU A 32 12.95 -4.81 12.19
CA GLU A 32 12.79 -5.86 11.20
C GLU A 32 13.26 -5.34 9.84
N HIS A 33 14.50 -5.69 9.47
CA HIS A 33 15.20 -5.12 8.33
C HIS A 33 14.44 -5.29 7.01
N GLU A 34 13.93 -6.49 6.75
CA GLU A 34 13.19 -6.76 5.52
C GLU A 34 11.90 -5.94 5.47
N VAL A 35 11.13 -5.92 6.56
CA VAL A 35 9.89 -5.14 6.64
C VAL A 35 10.17 -3.67 6.39
N HIS A 36 11.20 -3.12 7.03
CA HIS A 36 11.56 -1.71 6.89
C HIS A 36 11.85 -1.34 5.43
N HIS A 37 12.75 -2.08 4.78
CA HIS A 37 13.19 -1.74 3.43
C HIS A 37 12.14 -2.04 2.36
N VAL A 38 11.51 -3.20 2.43
CA VAL A 38 10.50 -3.59 1.43
C VAL A 38 9.26 -2.70 1.52
N ALA A 39 8.81 -2.37 2.72
CA ALA A 39 7.65 -1.49 2.88
C ALA A 39 7.89 -0.11 2.24
N ILE A 40 9.09 0.44 2.33
CA ILE A 40 9.44 1.70 1.67
C ILE A 40 9.37 1.56 0.14
N ASP A 41 9.90 0.48 -0.40
CA ASP A 41 9.86 0.23 -1.85
C ASP A 41 8.42 0.05 -2.35
N LEU A 42 7.61 -0.68 -1.60
CA LEU A 42 6.20 -0.87 -1.94
C LEU A 42 5.40 0.44 -1.83
N ALA A 43 5.73 1.30 -0.86
CA ALA A 43 5.11 2.62 -0.72
C ALA A 43 5.35 3.50 -1.95
N ARG A 44 6.53 3.38 -2.57
CA ARG A 44 6.84 4.09 -3.81
C ARG A 44 5.90 3.69 -4.93
N TRP A 45 5.58 2.40 -5.04
CA TRP A 45 4.61 1.93 -6.04
C TRP A 45 3.22 2.54 -5.83
N SER A 46 2.72 2.53 -4.60
CA SER A 46 1.42 3.14 -4.29
C SER A 46 1.41 4.65 -4.56
N HIS A 47 2.51 5.34 -4.29
CA HIS A 47 2.68 6.76 -4.61
C HIS A 47 2.57 7.00 -6.13
N GLU A 48 3.29 6.20 -6.92
CA GLU A 48 3.25 6.28 -8.40
C GLU A 48 1.86 5.94 -8.93
N HIS A 49 1.18 4.95 -8.35
CA HIS A 49 -0.20 4.62 -8.74
C HIS A 49 -1.14 5.80 -8.51
N ALA A 50 -1.02 6.47 -7.36
CA ALA A 50 -1.84 7.64 -7.03
C ALA A 50 -1.59 8.79 -8.01
N GLU A 51 -0.33 9.06 -8.40
CA GLU A 51 0.00 10.06 -9.41
C GLU A 51 -0.65 9.74 -10.75
N ARG A 52 -0.56 8.49 -11.19
CA ARG A 52 -1.14 8.05 -12.47
C ARG A 52 -2.65 8.10 -12.45
N LEU A 53 -3.27 7.74 -11.33
CA LEU A 53 -4.73 7.84 -11.15
C LEU A 53 -5.19 9.30 -11.20
N ALA A 54 -4.46 10.22 -10.56
CA ALA A 54 -4.80 11.64 -10.59
C ALA A 54 -4.77 12.18 -12.02
N ARG A 55 -3.80 11.78 -12.84
CA ARG A 55 -3.72 12.18 -14.26
C ARG A 55 -4.87 11.58 -15.08
N ALA A 56 -5.17 10.30 -14.89
CA ALA A 56 -6.27 9.64 -15.60
C ALA A 56 -7.64 10.24 -15.25
N ALA A 57 -7.81 10.68 -14.01
CA ALA A 57 -9.05 11.28 -13.52
C ALA A 57 -9.42 12.56 -14.26
N GLU A 58 -8.46 13.30 -14.78
CA GLU A 58 -8.70 14.53 -15.52
C GLU A 58 -9.58 14.29 -16.75
N SER A 59 -9.40 13.17 -17.44
CA SER A 59 -10.21 12.78 -18.60
C SER A 59 -11.67 12.52 -18.25
N TYR A 60 -11.97 12.32 -16.97
CA TYR A 60 -13.32 12.10 -16.44
C TYR A 60 -13.87 13.32 -15.70
N GLY A 61 -13.21 14.48 -15.85
CA GLY A 61 -13.63 15.72 -15.18
C GLY A 61 -13.42 15.71 -13.68
N LEU A 62 -12.62 14.80 -13.17
CA LEU A 62 -12.36 14.65 -11.74
C LEU A 62 -10.98 15.21 -11.40
N ARG A 63 -10.93 16.15 -10.47
CA ARG A 63 -9.67 16.68 -9.94
C ARG A 63 -9.30 15.94 -8.66
N LEU A 64 -8.23 15.16 -8.75
CA LEU A 64 -7.61 14.54 -7.58
C LEU A 64 -6.26 15.24 -7.34
N PRO A 65 -5.95 15.64 -6.08
CA PRO A 65 -4.68 16.27 -5.80
C PRO A 65 -3.55 15.33 -6.18
N ALA A 66 -2.59 15.79 -6.98
CA ALA A 66 -1.37 15.02 -7.17
C ALA A 66 -0.72 14.81 -5.79
N PRO A 67 -0.09 13.64 -5.54
CA PRO A 67 0.69 13.48 -4.32
C PRO A 67 1.75 14.57 -4.26
N SER A 68 1.48 15.61 -3.49
CA SER A 68 2.25 16.85 -3.49
C SER A 68 3.59 16.73 -2.78
N GLU A 69 3.73 15.69 -1.99
CA GLU A 69 4.95 15.43 -1.24
C GLU A 69 5.52 14.10 -1.70
N GLY A 70 6.76 14.14 -2.13
CA GLY A 70 7.51 12.93 -2.40
C GLY A 70 7.59 12.06 -1.15
N LEU A 71 8.06 10.83 -1.33
CA LEU A 71 8.35 9.97 -0.22
C LEU A 71 9.33 10.65 0.75
N PRO A 72 9.21 10.40 2.07
CA PRO A 72 10.13 10.97 3.04
C PRO A 72 11.59 10.75 2.65
N GLY A 73 12.42 11.76 2.81
CA GLY A 73 13.85 11.66 2.57
C GLY A 73 14.53 10.70 3.55
N PRO A 74 15.79 10.27 3.24
CA PRO A 74 16.52 9.34 4.12
C PRO A 74 16.64 9.84 5.56
N GLY A 75 16.88 11.12 5.77
CA GLY A 75 16.97 11.71 7.12
C GLY A 75 15.67 11.63 7.89
N GLU A 76 14.58 11.99 7.23
CA GLU A 76 13.24 11.92 7.83
C GLU A 76 12.84 10.48 8.19
N ARG A 77 13.15 9.53 7.30
CA ARG A 77 12.93 8.11 7.59
C ARG A 77 13.74 7.62 8.79
N ARG A 78 14.99 8.06 8.92
CA ARG A 78 15.86 7.72 10.07
C ARG A 78 15.30 8.28 11.38
N GLU A 79 14.81 9.50 11.37
CA GLU A 79 14.21 10.12 12.56
C GLU A 79 12.94 9.38 12.98
N ARG A 80 12.09 9.00 12.04
CA ARG A 80 10.87 8.21 12.32
C ARG A 80 11.23 6.83 12.88
N ALA A 81 12.23 6.16 12.28
CA ALA A 81 12.71 4.88 12.74
C ALA A 81 13.30 4.96 14.16
N ALA A 82 14.09 5.99 14.44
CA ALA A 82 14.66 6.21 15.77
C ALA A 82 13.58 6.43 16.83
N ARG A 83 12.54 7.20 16.51
CA ARG A 83 11.40 7.38 17.42
C ARG A 83 10.62 6.10 17.65
N ALA A 84 10.44 5.30 16.61
CA ALA A 84 9.73 4.01 16.72
C ALA A 84 10.50 2.99 17.57
N LEU A 85 11.83 3.02 17.54
CA LEU A 85 12.65 2.13 18.36
C LEU A 85 12.54 2.43 19.87
N ASP A 86 12.16 3.65 20.24
CA ASP A 86 11.92 4.01 21.64
C ASP A 86 10.62 3.43 22.17
N ASP A 87 9.69 3.05 21.28
CA ASP A 87 8.42 2.43 21.65
C ASP A 87 8.57 0.90 21.64
N ALA A 88 8.34 0.27 22.80
CA ALA A 88 8.37 -1.18 22.91
C ALA A 88 7.18 -1.77 22.12
N ARG A 89 7.47 -2.47 21.04
CA ARG A 89 6.45 -3.14 20.23
C ARG A 89 6.54 -4.64 20.38
N SER A 90 5.37 -5.28 20.51
CA SER A 90 5.28 -6.73 20.56
C SER A 90 5.30 -7.33 19.13
N GLY A 91 5.62 -8.63 19.05
CA GLY A 91 5.50 -9.35 17.78
C GLY A 91 4.07 -9.34 17.23
N LEU A 92 3.07 -9.28 18.11
CA LEU A 92 1.67 -9.18 17.71
C LEU A 92 1.38 -7.83 17.02
N ASP A 93 2.01 -6.75 17.47
CA ASP A 93 1.87 -5.43 16.82
C ASP A 93 2.36 -5.48 15.36
N LEU A 94 3.51 -6.11 15.12
CA LEU A 94 4.04 -6.29 13.78
C LEU A 94 3.09 -7.12 12.90
N LEU A 95 2.57 -8.23 13.43
CA LEU A 95 1.62 -9.06 12.69
C LEU A 95 0.32 -8.31 12.38
N ASN A 96 -0.16 -7.48 13.30
CA ASN A 96 -1.34 -6.64 13.06
C ASN A 96 -1.08 -5.58 11.99
N ASP A 97 0.10 -4.98 11.96
CA ASP A 97 0.49 -4.04 10.91
C ASP A 97 0.49 -4.74 9.54
N LEU A 98 1.11 -5.91 9.44
CA LEU A 98 1.16 -6.69 8.21
C LEU A 98 -0.24 -7.12 7.74
N ARG A 99 -1.11 -7.50 8.68
CA ARG A 99 -2.50 -7.84 8.39
C ARG A 99 -3.26 -6.64 7.82
N ALA A 100 -3.10 -5.47 8.43
CA ALA A 100 -3.75 -4.25 7.95
C ALA A 100 -3.27 -3.89 6.53
N LEU A 101 -1.97 -4.03 6.26
CA LEU A 101 -1.41 -3.83 4.92
C LEU A 101 -1.99 -4.80 3.90
N HIS A 102 -2.10 -6.07 4.27
CA HIS A 102 -2.66 -7.09 3.38
C HIS A 102 -4.12 -6.79 3.01
N LEU A 103 -4.94 -6.42 3.99
CA LEU A 103 -6.33 -6.08 3.76
C LEU A 103 -6.47 -4.84 2.88
N ALA A 104 -5.63 -3.82 3.10
CA ALA A 104 -5.63 -2.61 2.27
C ALA A 104 -5.24 -2.91 0.82
N ALA A 105 -4.19 -3.69 0.62
CA ALA A 105 -3.76 -4.11 -0.73
C ALA A 105 -4.84 -4.95 -1.43
N THR A 106 -5.50 -5.84 -0.70
CA THR A 106 -6.59 -6.67 -1.24
C THR A 106 -7.75 -5.80 -1.70
N GLY A 107 -8.14 -4.80 -0.91
CA GLY A 107 -9.17 -3.83 -1.30
C GLY A 107 -8.79 -3.08 -2.57
N ASN A 108 -7.56 -2.60 -2.66
CA ASN A 108 -7.06 -1.92 -3.86
C ASN A 108 -7.06 -2.85 -5.07
N SER A 109 -6.69 -4.11 -4.89
CA SER A 109 -6.72 -5.11 -5.97
C SER A 109 -8.11 -5.28 -6.56
N LEU A 110 -9.13 -5.33 -5.73
CA LEU A 110 -10.53 -5.42 -6.19
C LEU A 110 -10.94 -4.17 -6.95
N ASP A 111 -10.52 -2.99 -6.50
CA ASP A 111 -10.81 -1.74 -7.19
C ASP A 111 -10.11 -1.67 -8.56
N TRP A 112 -8.85 -2.14 -8.66
CA TRP A 112 -8.15 -2.26 -9.95
C TRP A 112 -8.88 -3.23 -10.88
N GLU A 113 -9.39 -4.33 -10.35
CA GLU A 113 -10.18 -5.29 -11.14
C GLU A 113 -11.44 -4.64 -11.71
N MET A 114 -12.22 -3.96 -10.85
CA MET A 114 -13.42 -3.24 -11.28
C MET A 114 -13.11 -2.17 -12.32
N LEU A 115 -12.03 -1.44 -12.11
CA LEU A 115 -11.62 -0.39 -13.06
C LEU A 115 -11.25 -0.98 -14.42
N ALA A 116 -10.54 -2.10 -14.46
CA ALA A 116 -10.17 -2.78 -15.68
C ALA A 116 -11.42 -3.26 -16.45
N GLN A 117 -12.40 -3.82 -15.76
CA GLN A 117 -13.64 -4.28 -16.38
C GLN A 117 -14.44 -3.10 -16.95
N ALA A 118 -14.55 -2.01 -16.21
CA ALA A 118 -15.21 -0.80 -16.68
C ALA A 118 -14.50 -0.20 -17.90
N ALA A 119 -13.18 -0.16 -17.88
CA ALA A 119 -12.39 0.35 -19.00
C ALA A 119 -12.61 -0.48 -20.28
N GLN A 120 -12.69 -1.79 -20.16
CA GLN A 120 -13.01 -2.67 -21.28
C GLN A 120 -14.41 -2.38 -21.84
N ALA A 121 -15.40 -2.26 -20.96
CA ALA A 121 -16.79 -2.01 -21.34
C ALA A 121 -16.94 -0.65 -22.06
N GLU A 122 -16.23 0.36 -21.61
CA GLU A 122 -16.26 1.72 -22.19
C GLU A 122 -15.27 1.90 -23.35
N LYS A 123 -14.48 0.87 -23.63
CA LYS A 123 -13.43 0.90 -24.68
C LYS A 123 -12.38 1.98 -24.45
N ASP A 124 -12.11 2.27 -23.17
CA ASP A 124 -11.07 3.22 -22.77
C ASP A 124 -9.73 2.48 -22.64
N THR A 125 -8.95 2.51 -23.72
CA THR A 125 -7.67 1.80 -23.79
C THR A 125 -6.64 2.40 -22.85
N GLY A 126 -6.64 3.72 -22.64
CA GLY A 126 -5.71 4.38 -21.72
C GLY A 126 -5.94 3.96 -20.27
N LEU A 127 -7.20 3.88 -19.86
CA LEU A 127 -7.55 3.44 -18.52
C LEU A 127 -7.26 1.95 -18.32
N LEU A 128 -7.50 1.13 -19.34
CA LEU A 128 -7.17 -0.28 -19.31
C LEU A 128 -5.66 -0.51 -19.19
N ASP A 129 -4.85 0.25 -19.92
CA ASP A 129 -3.39 0.20 -19.86
C ASP A 129 -2.89 0.57 -18.45
N LEU A 130 -3.51 1.57 -17.83
CA LEU A 130 -3.20 1.96 -16.45
C LEU A 130 -3.44 0.81 -15.47
N ALA A 131 -4.61 0.19 -15.54
CA ALA A 131 -4.95 -0.94 -14.67
C ALA A 131 -4.01 -2.13 -14.91
N THR A 132 -3.69 -2.43 -16.17
CA THR A 132 -2.78 -3.51 -16.55
C THR A 132 -1.36 -3.28 -16.00
N ALA A 133 -0.93 -2.03 -15.92
CA ALA A 133 0.40 -1.68 -15.39
C ALA A 133 0.45 -1.72 -13.86
N CYS A 134 -0.60 -1.25 -13.18
CA CYS A 134 -0.60 -1.05 -11.73
C CYS A 134 -1.08 -2.28 -10.94
N HIS A 135 -2.08 -2.99 -11.42
CA HIS A 135 -2.66 -4.13 -10.72
C HIS A 135 -1.63 -5.21 -10.37
N PRO A 136 -0.72 -5.62 -11.26
CA PRO A 136 0.30 -6.61 -10.90
C PRO A 136 1.20 -6.20 -9.74
N GLN A 137 1.49 -4.91 -9.59
CA GLN A 137 2.27 -4.41 -8.46
C GLN A 137 1.47 -4.51 -7.16
N THR A 138 0.18 -4.23 -7.20
CA THR A 138 -0.72 -4.43 -6.04
C THR A 138 -0.78 -5.91 -5.62
N LEU A 139 -0.84 -6.83 -6.58
CA LEU A 139 -0.79 -8.26 -6.31
C LEU A 139 0.54 -8.66 -5.65
N ARG A 140 1.65 -8.03 -6.02
CA ARG A 140 2.95 -8.25 -5.37
C ARG A 140 2.96 -7.72 -3.94
N GLN A 141 2.31 -6.58 -3.67
CA GLN A 141 2.13 -6.08 -2.31
C GLN A 141 1.38 -7.10 -1.45
N MET A 142 0.30 -7.67 -1.97
CA MET A 142 -0.46 -8.73 -1.29
C MET A 142 0.39 -9.97 -1.02
N ARG A 143 1.15 -10.40 -2.01
CA ARG A 143 2.01 -11.58 -1.90
C ARG A 143 3.08 -11.38 -0.83
N TRP A 144 3.72 -10.22 -0.81
CA TRP A 144 4.74 -9.93 0.17
C TRP A 144 4.18 -9.93 1.60
N THR A 145 3.08 -9.22 1.84
CA THR A 145 2.46 -9.19 3.17
C THR A 145 2.05 -10.57 3.64
N ASN A 146 1.47 -11.37 2.75
CA ASN A 146 1.08 -12.75 3.07
C ASN A 146 2.30 -13.63 3.38
N THR A 147 3.37 -13.48 2.62
CA THR A 147 4.63 -14.21 2.87
C THR A 147 5.24 -13.84 4.22
N MET A 148 5.27 -12.56 4.55
CA MET A 148 5.79 -12.10 5.84
C MET A 148 4.96 -12.62 7.01
N ILE A 149 3.63 -12.61 6.89
CA ILE A 149 2.73 -13.16 7.91
C ILE A 149 3.04 -14.65 8.12
N LYS A 150 3.16 -15.41 7.04
CA LYS A 150 3.47 -16.85 7.13
C LYS A 150 4.83 -17.11 7.77
N THR A 151 5.84 -16.33 7.41
CA THR A 151 7.21 -16.50 7.88
C THR A 151 7.34 -16.12 9.35
N LEU A 152 6.74 -15.01 9.77
CA LEU A 152 6.93 -14.45 11.10
C LEU A 152 5.96 -15.02 12.14
N SER A 153 4.77 -15.48 11.76
CA SER A 153 3.76 -15.95 12.70
C SER A 153 4.26 -17.07 13.62
N PRO A 154 4.92 -18.13 13.11
CA PRO A 154 5.42 -19.18 14.00
C PRO A 154 6.41 -18.69 15.04
N GLN A 155 7.29 -17.77 14.66
CA GLN A 155 8.31 -17.22 15.55
C GLN A 155 7.72 -16.29 16.60
N LEU A 156 6.85 -15.36 16.15
CA LEU A 156 6.33 -14.30 17.02
C LEU A 156 5.23 -14.80 17.95
N LEU A 157 4.38 -15.71 17.47
CA LEU A 157 3.25 -16.23 18.26
C LEU A 157 3.70 -17.31 19.25
N SER A 158 4.69 -18.13 18.90
CA SER A 158 5.19 -19.15 19.82
C SER A 158 6.02 -18.56 20.96
N ARG A 159 6.73 -17.45 20.73
CA ARG A 159 7.48 -16.74 21.78
C ARG A 159 6.56 -16.03 22.77
N ALA A 160 5.39 -15.57 22.33
CA ALA A 160 4.41 -14.95 23.21
C ALA A 160 3.83 -15.93 24.23
N GLY A 161 3.88 -17.26 23.97
CA GLY A 161 3.44 -18.29 24.88
C GLY A 161 4.47 -18.74 25.92
N THR A 162 5.73 -18.31 25.82
CA THR A 162 6.82 -18.70 26.72
C THR A 162 7.17 -17.64 27.77
N GLY A 163 6.48 -16.52 27.79
CA GLY A 163 6.65 -15.43 28.75
C GLY A 163 5.64 -15.52 29.89
N GLY A 164 5.56 -16.65 30.53
CA GLY A 164 4.77 -16.87 31.75
C GLY A 164 5.67 -17.03 32.95
#